data_32c511a7fc1b9d4c789840b54ac05afd
#
_entry.id   32c511a7fc1b9d4c789840b54ac05afd
#
_cell.length_a   1.000
_cell.length_b   1.000
_cell.length_c   1.000
_cell.angle_alpha   90.00
_cell.angle_beta   90.00
_cell.angle_gamma   90.00
#
_symmetry.space_group_name_H-M   'P 1'
#
loop_
_entity.id
_entity.type
_entity.pdbx_description
1 polymer ?
#
loop_
_entity_poly.entity_id
_entity_poly.type
_entity_poly.pdbx_seq_one_letter_code
_entity_poly.pdbx_strand_id
1 'polypeptide(L)'
;MGCVCSHEERRNEFKSEFYPKKNEIEEMINSDEKLLNALTKIQGIIKGRYFRKNFRKESLVNNEERDLTRYTFVNTNKVTQEDLQELFNSVPQLNDGVKVEVRSPAQFENKVIYFGEWDVKNNLRHGRGIQIWLDGAIFSGCWKNGKANGKGKLIHADGDIYEGDWVDDKPCGYGVYIHSDGTRYEGQWKDDKQNGNGKEVWTDGTSYEGEYVDGKKQGFGTFKWSDKSIYKGQFVDNNIHGKGQYIFADGRKYDGEWVNNKLEGQGVFTWPDGRKYTGDYKNDKKEGYGIFEWPDGKKYRGEWKNGKQHGNGEYYNPDLNIWKRGYWEHGKRKKWIE
;
A
#
# COMPACT_ATOMS: atom_id res chain seq x y z
N MET A 1 -1.13 -25.22 -19.53
CA MET A 1 -1.07 -25.93 -18.22
C MET A 1 -1.22 -24.88 -17.16
N GLY A 2 -2.35 -24.90 -16.46
CA GLY A 2 -2.73 -23.86 -15.52
C GLY A 2 -1.91 -23.91 -14.24
N CYS A 3 -1.60 -22.73 -13.70
CA CYS A 3 -1.10 -22.58 -12.32
C CYS A 3 -2.24 -22.97 -11.37
N VAL A 4 -2.16 -24.18 -10.84
CA VAL A 4 -2.99 -24.64 -9.73
C VAL A 4 -2.29 -24.13 -8.46
N CYS A 5 -2.82 -23.08 -7.84
CA CYS A 5 -2.52 -22.76 -6.45
C CYS A 5 -3.26 -23.75 -5.56
N SER A 6 -2.60 -24.84 -5.15
CA SER A 6 -3.10 -25.71 -4.09
C SER A 6 -3.00 -24.98 -2.75
N HIS A 7 -4.16 -24.67 -2.20
CA HIS A 7 -4.30 -24.35 -0.78
C HIS A 7 -4.19 -25.68 -0.01
N GLU A 8 -3.04 -25.90 0.64
CA GLU A 8 -2.97 -26.61 1.93
C GLU A 8 -1.50 -26.68 2.37
N GLU A 9 -1.29 -26.48 3.68
CA GLU A 9 -0.03 -26.62 4.43
C GLU A 9 1.05 -25.55 4.22
N ARG A 10 0.94 -24.48 5.04
CA ARG A 10 2.06 -24.03 5.91
C ARG A 10 1.56 -22.99 6.94
N ARG A 11 0.93 -23.47 8.00
CA ARG A 11 1.00 -22.81 9.31
C ARG A 11 2.29 -23.32 9.94
N ASN A 12 3.21 -22.42 10.11
CA ASN A 12 4.26 -22.30 11.11
C ASN A 12 5.61 -21.91 10.51
N GLU A 13 6.26 -20.98 11.23
CA GLU A 13 7.62 -20.48 11.05
C GLU A 13 7.78 -19.31 10.06
N PHE A 14 7.36 -18.12 10.49
CA PHE A 14 8.00 -16.88 10.06
C PHE A 14 9.41 -16.83 10.66
N LYS A 15 10.39 -17.42 9.95
CA LYS A 15 11.78 -17.11 10.18
C LYS A 15 12.11 -15.79 9.48
N SER A 16 12.72 -14.89 10.24
CA SER A 16 13.17 -13.55 9.92
C SER A 16 14.37 -13.50 8.95
N GLU A 17 14.34 -14.20 7.82
CA GLU A 17 15.51 -14.38 6.94
C GLU A 17 15.35 -13.85 5.51
N PHE A 18 14.39 -12.95 5.23
CA PHE A 18 14.27 -12.33 3.91
C PHE A 18 14.31 -10.80 3.96
N TYR A 19 15.23 -10.23 4.75
CA TYR A 19 15.63 -8.85 4.55
C TYR A 19 16.99 -8.85 3.86
N PRO A 20 17.13 -8.26 2.66
CA PRO A 20 18.44 -8.07 2.06
C PRO A 20 19.31 -7.27 3.05
N LYS A 21 20.56 -7.67 3.19
CA LYS A 21 21.52 -7.00 4.08
C LYS A 21 21.68 -5.55 3.62
N LYS A 22 21.97 -4.65 4.56
CA LYS A 22 22.11 -3.21 4.30
C LYS A 22 22.98 -2.89 3.08
N ASN A 23 24.04 -3.68 2.87
CA ASN A 23 24.95 -3.55 1.72
C ASN A 23 24.30 -3.94 0.38
N GLU A 24 23.41 -4.93 0.36
CA GLU A 24 22.67 -5.34 -0.84
C GLU A 24 21.63 -4.29 -1.23
N ILE A 25 21.04 -3.62 -0.22
CA ILE A 25 20.13 -2.48 -0.44
C ILE A 25 20.90 -1.28 -1.01
N GLU A 26 22.09 -0.98 -0.50
CA GLU A 26 22.94 0.11 -0.99
C GLU A 26 23.46 -0.15 -2.41
N GLU A 27 23.77 -1.40 -2.78
CA GLU A 27 24.13 -1.78 -4.15
C GLU A 27 22.93 -1.70 -5.11
N MET A 28 21.74 -2.11 -4.67
CA MET A 28 20.51 -1.94 -5.44
C MET A 28 20.18 -0.47 -5.64
N ILE A 29 20.27 0.37 -4.61
CA ILE A 29 20.03 1.81 -4.70
C ILE A 29 21.02 2.48 -5.65
N ASN A 30 22.29 2.12 -5.63
CA ASN A 30 23.31 2.70 -6.51
C ASN A 30 23.15 2.28 -7.98
N SER A 31 22.68 1.05 -8.25
CA SER A 31 22.32 0.63 -9.62
C SER A 31 21.04 1.31 -10.09
N ASP A 32 20.06 1.46 -9.20
CA ASP A 32 18.78 2.11 -9.48
C ASP A 32 18.92 3.62 -9.68
N GLU A 33 19.86 4.29 -9.01
CA GLU A 33 20.06 5.74 -9.18
C GLU A 33 20.57 6.08 -10.58
N LYS A 34 21.48 5.29 -11.14
CA LYS A 34 21.96 5.45 -12.53
C LYS A 34 20.84 5.18 -13.54
N LEU A 35 20.07 4.12 -13.32
CA LEU A 35 18.91 3.77 -14.13
C LEU A 35 17.83 4.84 -14.05
N LEU A 36 17.49 5.32 -12.86
CA LEU A 36 16.52 6.39 -12.64
C LEU A 36 16.97 7.69 -13.29
N ASN A 37 18.25 8.03 -13.24
CA ASN A 37 18.82 9.20 -13.91
C ASN A 37 18.72 9.11 -15.43
N ALA A 38 19.01 7.93 -16.03
CA ALA A 38 18.86 7.71 -17.47
C ALA A 38 17.38 7.82 -17.90
N LEU A 39 16.49 7.20 -17.15
CA LEU A 39 15.03 7.24 -17.39
C LEU A 39 14.46 8.66 -17.24
N THR A 40 14.89 9.41 -16.21
CA THR A 40 14.48 10.78 -15.98
C THR A 40 14.94 11.71 -17.12
N LYS A 41 16.16 11.50 -17.65
CA LYS A 41 16.65 12.20 -18.84
C LYS A 41 15.78 11.91 -20.06
N ILE A 42 15.43 10.64 -20.28
CA ILE A 42 14.57 10.21 -21.41
C ILE A 42 13.19 10.84 -21.29
N GLN A 43 12.55 10.79 -20.12
CA GLN A 43 11.27 11.44 -19.85
C GLN A 43 11.32 12.95 -20.07
N GLY A 44 12.37 13.62 -19.59
CA GLY A 44 12.58 15.06 -19.78
C GLY A 44 12.66 15.46 -21.26
N ILE A 45 13.31 14.65 -22.10
CA ILE A 45 13.41 14.88 -23.53
C ILE A 45 12.06 14.71 -24.24
N ILE A 46 11.31 13.66 -23.92
CA ILE A 46 10.01 13.37 -24.52
C ILE A 46 9.00 14.44 -24.10
N LYS A 47 8.91 14.77 -22.81
CA LYS A 47 8.06 15.87 -22.31
C LYS A 47 8.44 17.21 -22.92
N GLY A 48 9.73 17.53 -23.03
CA GLY A 48 10.20 18.77 -23.64
C GLY A 48 9.91 18.86 -25.16
N ARG A 49 9.85 17.75 -25.91
CA ARG A 49 9.43 17.73 -27.33
C ARG A 49 7.91 17.90 -27.49
N TYR A 50 7.14 17.24 -26.62
CA TYR A 50 5.67 17.35 -26.58
C TYR A 50 5.24 18.78 -26.24
N PHE A 51 5.82 19.36 -25.19
CA PHE A 51 5.53 20.73 -24.79
C PHE A 51 5.88 21.74 -25.85
N ARG A 52 7.08 21.68 -26.48
CA ARG A 52 7.49 22.58 -27.56
C ARG A 52 6.61 22.49 -28.78
N LYS A 53 6.10 21.28 -29.11
CA LYS A 53 5.22 21.11 -30.30
C LYS A 53 3.82 21.65 -30.06
N ASN A 54 3.29 21.50 -28.84
CA ASN A 54 1.96 22.02 -28.52
C ASN A 54 1.99 23.52 -28.17
N PHE A 55 3.04 23.99 -27.51
CA PHE A 55 3.21 25.41 -27.21
C PHE A 55 3.40 26.27 -28.48
N ARG A 56 4.12 25.76 -29.48
CA ARG A 56 4.20 26.43 -30.80
C ARG A 56 2.85 26.53 -31.50
N LYS A 57 1.92 25.62 -31.24
CA LYS A 57 0.56 25.67 -31.81
C LYS A 57 -0.33 26.68 -31.07
N GLU A 58 -0.16 26.85 -29.76
CA GLU A 58 -0.93 27.80 -28.95
C GLU A 58 -0.39 29.23 -29.01
N SER A 59 0.95 29.41 -29.13
CA SER A 59 1.57 30.72 -29.23
C SER A 59 1.32 31.43 -30.56
N LEU A 60 0.82 30.72 -31.56
CA LEU A 60 0.35 31.34 -32.83
C LEU A 60 -1.07 31.92 -32.72
N VAL A 61 -1.76 31.70 -31.56
CA VAL A 61 -3.14 32.16 -31.36
C VAL A 61 -3.24 33.32 -30.35
N ASN A 62 -2.26 33.49 -29.44
CA ASN A 62 -2.30 34.56 -28.44
C ASN A 62 -0.95 35.27 -28.30
N ASN A 63 -0.90 36.54 -28.74
CA ASN A 63 0.22 37.47 -28.59
C ASN A 63 0.31 37.99 -27.13
N GLU A 64 0.68 37.18 -26.17
CA GLU A 64 1.08 37.63 -24.84
C GLU A 64 2.39 36.96 -24.43
N GLU A 65 3.44 37.76 -24.33
CA GLU A 65 4.72 37.40 -23.72
C GLU A 65 4.51 37.10 -22.26
N ARG A 66 4.43 35.81 -21.91
CA ARG A 66 4.55 35.33 -20.51
C ARG A 66 6.02 35.02 -20.25
N ASP A 67 6.53 35.67 -19.22
CA ASP A 67 7.89 35.51 -18.69
C ASP A 67 8.24 34.03 -18.44
N LEU A 68 8.99 33.39 -19.33
CA LEU A 68 9.42 32.01 -19.30
C LEU A 68 10.68 31.79 -18.47
N THR A 69 11.19 32.79 -17.76
CA THR A 69 12.45 32.71 -16.99
C THR A 69 12.33 31.91 -15.68
N ARG A 70 11.13 31.52 -15.28
CA ARG A 70 10.90 30.74 -14.04
C ARG A 70 11.01 29.22 -14.18
N TYR A 71 11.13 28.70 -15.39
CA TYR A 71 11.39 27.28 -15.61
C TYR A 71 12.81 27.10 -16.16
N THR A 72 13.78 27.04 -15.26
CA THR A 72 15.12 26.55 -15.60
C THR A 72 15.03 25.11 -16.05
N PHE A 73 14.81 24.91 -17.34
CA PHE A 73 14.96 23.61 -17.95
C PHE A 73 16.42 23.19 -17.88
N VAL A 74 16.68 22.20 -17.03
CA VAL A 74 17.93 21.46 -17.06
C VAL A 74 18.21 21.08 -18.51
N ASN A 75 19.37 21.45 -18.95
CA ASN A 75 19.93 21.26 -20.27
C ASN A 75 19.49 19.93 -20.91
N THR A 76 18.79 20.00 -22.04
CA THR A 76 18.28 18.84 -22.79
C THR A 76 19.42 18.05 -23.42
N ASN A 77 20.16 17.29 -22.61
CA ASN A 77 21.06 16.30 -23.12
C ASN A 77 20.22 15.27 -23.88
N LYS A 78 20.57 15.08 -25.17
CA LYS A 78 19.97 14.05 -26.02
C LYS A 78 20.16 12.71 -25.29
N VAL A 79 19.10 11.87 -25.22
CA VAL A 79 19.25 10.45 -24.89
C VAL A 79 20.23 9.91 -25.89
N THR A 80 21.33 9.42 -25.40
CA THR A 80 22.35 8.83 -26.26
C THR A 80 21.99 7.36 -26.50
N GLN A 81 22.55 6.80 -27.55
CA GLN A 81 22.45 5.36 -27.80
C GLN A 81 23.07 4.57 -26.65
N GLU A 82 24.04 5.15 -25.96
CA GLU A 82 24.68 4.58 -24.77
C GLU A 82 23.72 4.51 -23.58
N ASP A 83 22.91 5.53 -23.33
CA ASP A 83 21.90 5.52 -22.24
C ASP A 83 20.86 4.41 -22.48
N LEU A 84 20.42 4.21 -23.73
CA LEU A 84 19.50 3.12 -24.08
C LEU A 84 20.16 1.74 -23.95
N GLN A 85 21.43 1.63 -24.31
CA GLN A 85 22.16 0.38 -24.21
C GLN A 85 22.44 0.00 -22.76
N GLU A 86 22.76 0.95 -21.88
CA GLU A 86 22.94 0.71 -20.45
C GLU A 86 21.64 0.22 -19.84
N LEU A 87 20.51 0.89 -20.13
CA LEU A 87 19.19 0.51 -19.67
C LEU A 87 18.80 -0.89 -20.17
N PHE A 88 19.05 -1.18 -21.45
CA PHE A 88 18.80 -2.49 -22.03
C PHE A 88 19.61 -3.62 -21.36
N ASN A 89 20.89 -3.36 -21.06
CA ASN A 89 21.77 -4.33 -20.41
C ASN A 89 21.37 -4.63 -18.95
N SER A 90 20.65 -3.71 -18.29
CA SER A 90 20.15 -3.93 -16.93
C SER A 90 18.94 -4.88 -16.87
N VAL A 91 18.26 -5.10 -18.00
CA VAL A 91 17.10 -6.01 -18.07
C VAL A 91 17.57 -7.47 -17.96
N PRO A 92 16.97 -8.29 -17.09
CA PRO A 92 17.28 -9.71 -17.01
C PRO A 92 17.02 -10.43 -18.32
N GLN A 93 17.87 -11.41 -18.66
CA GLN A 93 17.68 -12.20 -19.88
C GLN A 93 16.55 -13.22 -19.72
N LEU A 94 15.67 -13.30 -20.69
CA LEU A 94 14.63 -14.34 -20.74
C LEU A 94 15.20 -15.59 -21.40
N ASN A 95 15.27 -16.69 -20.62
CA ASN A 95 15.85 -17.96 -21.06
C ASN A 95 14.73 -18.97 -21.37
N ASP A 96 13.97 -18.75 -22.45
CA ASP A 96 12.88 -19.65 -22.85
C ASP A 96 13.17 -20.42 -24.16
N GLY A 97 14.41 -20.34 -24.66
CA GLY A 97 14.88 -21.06 -25.86
C GLY A 97 14.45 -20.44 -27.19
N VAL A 98 13.80 -19.29 -27.17
CA VAL A 98 13.44 -18.57 -28.40
C VAL A 98 14.68 -17.85 -28.94
N LYS A 99 14.93 -17.99 -30.26
CA LYS A 99 16.01 -17.27 -30.92
C LYS A 99 15.62 -15.81 -31.13
N VAL A 100 16.35 -14.91 -30.49
CA VAL A 100 16.12 -13.47 -30.57
C VAL A 100 17.27 -12.73 -31.26
N GLU A 101 16.97 -11.55 -31.80
CA GLU A 101 17.95 -10.59 -32.33
C GLU A 101 17.63 -9.17 -31.84
N VAL A 102 18.63 -8.38 -31.56
CA VAL A 102 18.47 -6.95 -31.26
C VAL A 102 18.33 -6.18 -32.57
N ARG A 103 17.30 -5.34 -32.66
CA ARG A 103 17.07 -4.49 -33.82
C ARG A 103 17.20 -3.01 -33.50
N SER A 104 17.42 -2.19 -34.51
CA SER A 104 17.36 -0.73 -34.40
C SER A 104 16.00 -0.29 -33.83
N PRO A 105 15.94 0.88 -33.13
CA PRO A 105 14.69 1.39 -32.56
C PRO A 105 13.57 1.45 -33.63
N ALA A 106 12.45 0.79 -33.33
CA ALA A 106 11.27 0.77 -34.16
C ALA A 106 10.23 1.77 -33.64
N GLN A 107 9.65 2.57 -34.50
CA GLN A 107 8.53 3.44 -34.19
C GLN A 107 7.24 2.87 -34.77
N PHE A 108 6.24 2.64 -33.90
CA PHE A 108 4.92 2.16 -34.27
C PHE A 108 4.00 3.32 -34.72
N GLU A 109 2.88 3.02 -35.36
CA GLU A 109 1.91 4.00 -35.88
C GLU A 109 1.39 4.94 -34.77
N ASN A 110 1.21 4.45 -33.56
CA ASN A 110 0.82 5.22 -32.38
C ASN A 110 1.98 6.04 -31.77
N LYS A 111 3.12 6.14 -32.49
CA LYS A 111 4.35 6.85 -32.09
C LYS A 111 5.06 6.29 -30.86
N VAL A 112 4.70 5.11 -30.43
CA VAL A 112 5.45 4.35 -29.43
C VAL A 112 6.77 3.91 -30.04
N ILE A 113 7.86 4.06 -29.30
CA ILE A 113 9.20 3.64 -29.71
C ILE A 113 9.56 2.38 -28.92
N TYR A 114 10.03 1.36 -29.59
CA TYR A 114 10.58 0.15 -28.97
C TYR A 114 12.03 -0.04 -29.39
N PHE A 115 12.88 -0.36 -28.42
CA PHE A 115 14.27 -0.79 -28.61
C PHE A 115 14.47 -2.07 -27.85
N GLY A 116 14.90 -3.15 -28.51
CA GLY A 116 15.07 -4.43 -27.85
C GLY A 116 15.18 -5.63 -28.76
N GLU A 117 15.03 -6.79 -28.15
CA GLU A 117 15.08 -8.10 -28.78
C GLU A 117 13.77 -8.46 -29.46
N TRP A 118 13.87 -9.16 -30.58
CA TRP A 118 12.75 -9.63 -31.40
C TRP A 118 12.89 -11.12 -31.67
N ASP A 119 11.79 -11.86 -31.53
CA ASP A 119 11.72 -13.22 -32.05
C ASP A 119 11.93 -13.23 -33.57
N VAL A 120 12.99 -13.92 -33.97
CA VAL A 120 13.42 -14.00 -35.39
C VAL A 120 12.36 -14.66 -36.25
N LYS A 121 11.62 -15.66 -35.70
CA LYS A 121 10.65 -16.45 -36.45
C LYS A 121 9.29 -15.74 -36.61
N ASN A 122 8.79 -15.19 -35.50
CA ASN A 122 7.44 -14.65 -35.42
C ASN A 122 7.37 -13.14 -35.63
N ASN A 123 8.51 -12.44 -35.66
CA ASN A 123 8.61 -11.00 -35.79
C ASN A 123 7.84 -10.23 -34.69
N LEU A 124 7.91 -10.73 -33.46
CA LEU A 124 7.29 -10.14 -32.29
C LEU A 124 8.35 -9.68 -31.29
N ARG A 125 8.04 -8.65 -30.48
CA ARG A 125 8.88 -8.24 -29.35
C ARG A 125 9.05 -9.44 -28.41
N HIS A 126 10.28 -9.81 -28.09
CA HIS A 126 10.60 -10.98 -27.29
C HIS A 126 11.97 -10.82 -26.65
N GLY A 127 12.19 -11.34 -25.45
CA GLY A 127 13.43 -11.16 -24.72
C GLY A 127 13.47 -9.81 -23.99
N ARG A 128 14.58 -9.11 -24.02
CA ARG A 128 14.78 -7.81 -23.35
C ARG A 128 14.32 -6.67 -24.22
N GLY A 129 13.68 -5.64 -23.63
CA GLY A 129 13.29 -4.48 -24.42
C GLY A 129 12.86 -3.28 -23.59
N ILE A 130 12.95 -2.12 -24.23
CA ILE A 130 12.54 -0.84 -23.69
C ILE A 130 11.45 -0.30 -24.61
N GLN A 131 10.35 0.11 -24.01
CA GLN A 131 9.26 0.80 -24.73
C GLN A 131 9.05 2.18 -24.13
N ILE A 132 8.88 3.16 -25.02
CA ILE A 132 8.70 4.57 -24.68
C ILE A 132 7.41 5.05 -25.32
N TRP A 133 6.50 5.56 -24.50
CA TRP A 133 5.24 6.13 -24.97
C TRP A 133 5.33 7.64 -25.21
N LEU A 134 4.39 8.17 -25.95
CA LEU A 134 4.36 9.58 -26.34
C LEU A 134 4.17 10.53 -25.14
N ASP A 135 3.46 10.08 -24.12
CA ASP A 135 3.24 10.82 -22.86
C ASP A 135 4.48 10.87 -21.96
N GLY A 136 5.49 10.08 -22.30
CA GLY A 136 6.76 9.99 -21.55
C GLY A 136 6.83 8.83 -20.58
N ALA A 137 5.85 7.92 -20.56
CA ALA A 137 5.97 6.67 -19.84
C ALA A 137 7.05 5.79 -20.47
N ILE A 138 7.73 4.98 -19.64
CA ILE A 138 8.82 4.10 -20.09
C ILE A 138 8.68 2.76 -19.40
N PHE A 139 8.64 1.71 -20.19
CA PHE A 139 8.79 0.33 -19.69
C PHE A 139 10.17 -0.22 -20.10
N SER A 140 10.86 -0.84 -19.15
CA SER A 140 12.09 -1.57 -19.37
C SER A 140 11.95 -2.94 -18.73
N GLY A 141 12.02 -4.02 -19.51
CA GLY A 141 11.76 -5.34 -18.98
C GLY A 141 11.76 -6.45 -20.02
N CYS A 142 11.32 -7.63 -19.57
CA CYS A 142 11.18 -8.80 -20.40
C CYS A 142 9.90 -8.76 -21.23
N TRP A 143 10.00 -9.28 -22.45
CA TRP A 143 8.91 -9.35 -23.43
C TRP A 143 8.71 -10.77 -23.91
N LYS A 144 7.47 -11.17 -24.09
CA LYS A 144 7.11 -12.46 -24.69
C LYS A 144 5.92 -12.32 -25.61
N ASN A 145 6.09 -12.74 -26.88
CA ASN A 145 5.04 -12.68 -27.89
C ASN A 145 4.38 -11.30 -28.03
N GLY A 146 5.20 -10.23 -28.00
CA GLY A 146 4.75 -8.87 -28.16
C GLY A 146 4.22 -8.16 -26.91
N LYS A 147 4.20 -8.85 -25.75
CA LYS A 147 3.69 -8.34 -24.48
C LYS A 147 4.78 -8.31 -23.41
N ALA A 148 4.67 -7.39 -22.45
CA ALA A 148 5.48 -7.39 -21.23
C ALA A 148 5.22 -8.67 -20.43
N ASN A 149 6.28 -9.42 -20.10
CA ASN A 149 6.15 -10.73 -19.45
C ASN A 149 7.48 -11.10 -18.78
N GLY A 150 7.45 -11.42 -17.49
CA GLY A 150 8.65 -11.65 -16.67
C GLY A 150 8.97 -10.43 -15.82
N LYS A 151 10.24 -10.13 -15.58
CA LYS A 151 10.65 -8.96 -14.78
C LYS A 151 10.60 -7.68 -15.62
N GLY A 152 10.14 -6.59 -15.02
CA GLY A 152 10.11 -5.30 -15.69
C GLY A 152 9.83 -4.13 -14.76
N LYS A 153 10.24 -2.95 -15.21
CA LYS A 153 10.05 -1.67 -14.55
C LYS A 153 9.29 -0.73 -15.47
N LEU A 154 8.18 -0.19 -14.96
CA LEU A 154 7.39 0.84 -15.63
C LEU A 154 7.52 2.13 -14.84
N ILE A 155 7.87 3.21 -15.54
CA ILE A 155 7.81 4.57 -15.03
C ILE A 155 6.69 5.26 -15.78
N HIS A 156 5.66 5.64 -15.07
CA HIS A 156 4.52 6.36 -15.61
C HIS A 156 4.86 7.83 -15.93
N ALA A 157 4.03 8.45 -16.75
CA ALA A 157 4.23 9.85 -17.16
C ALA A 157 4.14 10.86 -15.99
N ASP A 158 3.40 10.53 -14.95
CA ASP A 158 3.24 11.32 -13.71
C ASP A 158 4.36 11.10 -12.69
N GLY A 159 5.22 10.10 -12.93
CA GLY A 159 6.37 9.77 -12.09
C GLY A 159 6.17 8.59 -11.16
N ASP A 160 4.99 7.95 -11.18
CA ASP A 160 4.77 6.69 -10.47
C ASP A 160 5.65 5.58 -11.07
N ILE A 161 6.10 4.65 -10.25
CA ILE A 161 7.01 3.58 -10.66
C ILE A 161 6.43 2.24 -10.20
N TYR A 162 6.35 1.28 -11.12
CA TYR A 162 6.16 -0.13 -10.78
C TYR A 162 7.40 -0.93 -11.19
N GLU A 163 7.88 -1.79 -10.30
CA GLU A 163 8.96 -2.73 -10.57
C GLU A 163 8.60 -4.10 -10.02
N GLY A 164 8.57 -5.13 -10.87
CA GLY A 164 8.13 -6.45 -10.44
C GLY A 164 7.90 -7.43 -11.57
N ASP A 165 7.06 -8.41 -11.27
CA ASP A 165 6.66 -9.45 -12.22
C ASP A 165 5.51 -8.98 -13.11
N TRP A 166 5.56 -9.39 -14.38
CA TRP A 166 4.60 -9.07 -15.43
C TRP A 166 4.08 -10.32 -16.09
N VAL A 167 2.79 -10.34 -16.37
CA VAL A 167 2.15 -11.36 -17.19
C VAL A 167 1.19 -10.68 -18.18
N ASP A 168 1.43 -10.86 -19.48
CA ASP A 168 0.59 -10.34 -20.56
C ASP A 168 0.23 -8.85 -20.40
N ASP A 169 1.25 -7.99 -20.25
CA ASP A 169 1.19 -6.54 -20.07
C ASP A 169 0.61 -6.07 -18.72
N LYS A 170 0.44 -6.97 -17.74
CA LYS A 170 -0.12 -6.63 -16.43
C LYS A 170 0.85 -6.97 -15.30
N PRO A 171 0.98 -6.10 -14.27
CA PRO A 171 1.56 -6.46 -13.00
C PRO A 171 0.94 -7.73 -12.41
N CYS A 172 1.80 -8.69 -12.06
CA CYS A 172 1.39 -9.98 -11.49
C CYS A 172 2.54 -10.53 -10.64
N GLY A 173 2.26 -11.43 -9.69
CA GLY A 173 3.31 -11.97 -8.84
C GLY A 173 3.79 -10.99 -7.78
N TYR A 174 5.08 -10.78 -7.63
CA TYR A 174 5.64 -9.86 -6.64
C TYR A 174 6.16 -8.58 -7.27
N GLY A 175 5.83 -7.44 -6.67
CA GLY A 175 6.29 -6.15 -7.18
C GLY A 175 6.21 -5.02 -6.15
N VAL A 176 6.92 -3.95 -6.48
CA VAL A 176 6.99 -2.70 -5.73
C VAL A 176 6.35 -1.60 -6.57
N TYR A 177 5.44 -0.86 -5.97
CA TYR A 177 4.87 0.36 -6.54
C TYR A 177 5.28 1.55 -5.69
N ILE A 178 5.79 2.58 -6.33
CA ILE A 178 6.19 3.84 -5.68
C ILE A 178 5.41 4.96 -6.37
N HIS A 179 4.55 5.61 -5.61
CA HIS A 179 3.86 6.81 -6.06
C HIS A 179 4.82 8.01 -6.13
N SER A 180 4.51 8.96 -6.98
CA SER A 180 5.29 10.19 -7.14
C SER A 180 5.34 11.05 -5.88
N ASP A 181 4.42 10.88 -4.95
CA ASP A 181 4.44 11.49 -3.62
C ASP A 181 5.37 10.77 -2.62
N GLY A 182 5.92 9.59 -2.98
CA GLY A 182 6.79 8.76 -2.15
C GLY A 182 6.07 7.65 -1.38
N THR A 183 4.76 7.53 -1.47
CA THR A 183 4.02 6.38 -0.93
C THR A 183 4.48 5.10 -1.64
N ARG A 184 4.75 4.05 -0.89
CA ARG A 184 5.31 2.80 -1.41
C ARG A 184 4.46 1.60 -1.00
N TYR A 185 4.09 0.80 -1.98
CA TYR A 185 3.55 -0.55 -1.78
C TYR A 185 4.58 -1.59 -2.22
N GLU A 186 4.69 -2.66 -1.46
CA GLU A 186 5.52 -3.83 -1.78
C GLU A 186 4.75 -5.08 -1.42
N GLY A 187 4.52 -5.97 -2.38
CA GLY A 187 3.74 -7.16 -2.14
C GLY A 187 3.30 -7.89 -3.39
N GLN A 188 2.28 -8.71 -3.22
CA GLN A 188 1.72 -9.53 -4.28
C GLN A 188 0.72 -8.76 -5.15
N TRP A 189 0.72 -9.09 -6.44
CA TRP A 189 -0.11 -8.50 -7.48
C TRP A 189 -0.83 -9.57 -8.29
N LYS A 190 -2.02 -9.26 -8.72
CA LYS A 190 -2.79 -10.08 -9.64
C LYS A 190 -3.61 -9.19 -10.56
N ASP A 191 -3.48 -9.39 -11.88
CA ASP A 191 -4.25 -8.64 -12.88
C ASP A 191 -4.26 -7.13 -12.64
N ASP A 192 -3.05 -6.54 -12.43
CA ASP A 192 -2.86 -5.10 -12.22
C ASP A 192 -3.38 -4.55 -10.88
N LYS A 193 -3.67 -5.44 -9.91
CA LYS A 193 -4.17 -5.06 -8.59
C LYS A 193 -3.34 -5.68 -7.48
N GLN A 194 -3.22 -4.96 -6.36
CA GLN A 194 -2.69 -5.52 -5.12
C GLN A 194 -3.56 -6.72 -4.70
N ASN A 195 -2.93 -7.88 -4.47
CA ASN A 195 -3.66 -9.10 -4.16
C ASN A 195 -2.75 -10.08 -3.40
N GLY A 196 -3.20 -10.61 -2.27
CA GLY A 196 -2.38 -11.43 -1.38
C GLY A 196 -1.70 -10.57 -0.31
N ASN A 197 -0.51 -10.96 0.14
CA ASN A 197 0.19 -10.24 1.20
C ASN A 197 0.95 -9.03 0.64
N GLY A 198 0.86 -7.90 1.35
CA GLY A 198 1.56 -6.69 0.99
C GLY A 198 1.80 -5.74 2.14
N LYS A 199 2.73 -4.82 1.93
CA LYS A 199 3.06 -3.74 2.84
C LYS A 199 2.97 -2.41 2.13
N GLU A 200 2.25 -1.48 2.71
CA GLU A 200 2.11 -0.12 2.23
C GLU A 200 2.66 0.86 3.27
N VAL A 201 3.43 1.84 2.84
CA VAL A 201 4.04 2.87 3.70
C VAL A 201 3.79 4.22 3.06
N TRP A 202 3.13 5.10 3.81
CA TRP A 202 2.87 6.49 3.40
C TRP A 202 3.95 7.44 3.88
N THR A 203 4.01 8.60 3.28
CA THR A 203 5.05 9.61 3.54
C THR A 203 5.01 10.20 4.95
N ASP A 204 3.86 10.13 5.62
CA ASP A 204 3.71 10.56 7.01
C ASP A 204 4.18 9.52 8.04
N GLY A 205 4.71 8.36 7.57
CA GLY A 205 5.14 7.24 8.38
C GLY A 205 4.02 6.28 8.77
N THR A 206 2.78 6.51 8.35
CA THR A 206 1.69 5.54 8.43
C THR A 206 2.05 4.29 7.63
N SER A 207 1.66 3.12 8.10
CA SER A 207 1.92 1.88 7.37
C SER A 207 0.81 0.85 7.59
N TYR A 208 0.60 0.03 6.57
CA TYR A 208 -0.22 -1.17 6.64
C TYR A 208 0.59 -2.38 6.17
N GLU A 209 0.44 -3.49 6.85
CA GLU A 209 1.03 -4.78 6.47
C GLU A 209 -0.01 -5.87 6.70
N GLY A 210 -0.43 -6.55 5.65
CA GLY A 210 -1.51 -7.52 5.71
C GLY A 210 -1.99 -8.00 4.35
N GLU A 211 -3.19 -8.55 4.33
CA GLU A 211 -3.81 -9.14 3.16
C GLU A 211 -4.55 -8.09 2.31
N TYR A 212 -4.49 -8.30 0.99
CA TYR A 212 -5.21 -7.52 -0.03
C TYR A 212 -6.02 -8.44 -0.93
N VAL A 213 -7.18 -7.99 -1.35
CA VAL A 213 -7.98 -8.60 -2.41
C VAL A 213 -8.48 -7.50 -3.33
N ASP A 214 -8.17 -7.62 -4.63
CA ASP A 214 -8.57 -6.66 -5.67
C ASP A 214 -8.27 -5.18 -5.31
N GLY A 215 -7.09 -4.91 -4.73
CA GLY A 215 -6.63 -3.58 -4.35
C GLY A 215 -7.18 -3.04 -3.02
N LYS A 216 -7.91 -3.87 -2.26
CA LYS A 216 -8.48 -3.48 -0.97
C LYS A 216 -7.87 -4.27 0.16
N LYS A 217 -7.65 -3.62 1.31
CA LYS A 217 -7.26 -4.30 2.55
C LYS A 217 -8.37 -5.26 2.96
N GLN A 218 -7.99 -6.52 3.17
CA GLN A 218 -8.90 -7.63 3.46
C GLN A 218 -8.22 -8.60 4.43
N GLY A 219 -9.01 -9.46 5.11
CA GLY A 219 -8.42 -10.47 6.00
C GLY A 219 -7.69 -9.87 7.20
N PHE A 220 -6.55 -10.43 7.57
CA PHE A 220 -5.78 -9.96 8.72
C PHE A 220 -4.69 -8.97 8.32
N GLY A 221 -4.51 -7.94 9.15
CA GLY A 221 -3.45 -6.97 8.96
C GLY A 221 -3.10 -6.16 10.19
N THR A 222 -1.98 -5.45 10.10
CA THR A 222 -1.51 -4.48 11.08
C THR A 222 -1.46 -3.11 10.43
N PHE A 223 -2.20 -2.16 10.99
CA PHE A 223 -2.14 -0.76 10.61
C PHE A 223 -1.46 0.05 11.70
N LYS A 224 -0.47 0.84 11.34
CA LYS A 224 0.26 1.74 12.25
C LYS A 224 0.08 3.17 11.74
N TRP A 225 -0.48 4.03 12.57
CA TRP A 225 -0.65 5.45 12.25
C TRP A 225 0.60 6.25 12.61
N SER A 226 0.72 7.43 12.03
CA SER A 226 1.81 8.37 12.29
C SER A 226 1.87 8.85 13.75
N ASP A 227 0.72 8.87 14.44
CA ASP A 227 0.62 9.17 15.87
C ASP A 227 1.10 8.04 16.79
N LYS A 228 1.58 6.90 16.22
CA LYS A 228 2.02 5.67 16.87
C LYS A 228 0.89 4.79 17.40
N SER A 229 -0.37 5.10 17.14
CA SER A 229 -1.44 4.14 17.39
C SER A 229 -1.32 2.94 16.44
N ILE A 230 -1.81 1.78 16.89
CA ILE A 230 -1.66 0.52 16.16
C ILE A 230 -2.97 -0.24 16.23
N TYR A 231 -3.44 -0.71 15.08
CA TYR A 231 -4.48 -1.72 15.00
C TYR A 231 -3.90 -3.04 14.48
N LYS A 232 -4.30 -4.14 15.11
CA LYS A 232 -4.02 -5.50 14.64
C LYS A 232 -5.32 -6.29 14.66
N GLY A 233 -5.76 -6.74 13.49
CA GLY A 233 -7.03 -7.46 13.40
C GLY A 233 -7.51 -7.60 11.98
N GLN A 234 -8.81 -7.81 11.85
CA GLN A 234 -9.48 -8.09 10.59
C GLN A 234 -9.88 -6.80 9.86
N PHE A 235 -9.79 -6.87 8.53
CA PHE A 235 -10.22 -5.84 7.59
C PHE A 235 -11.22 -6.43 6.60
N VAL A 236 -12.20 -5.63 6.21
CA VAL A 236 -13.12 -5.90 5.12
C VAL A 236 -13.27 -4.63 4.29
N ASP A 237 -12.97 -4.71 2.99
CA ASP A 237 -13.08 -3.58 2.05
C ASP A 237 -12.44 -2.28 2.58
N ASN A 238 -11.18 -2.34 3.02
CA ASN A 238 -10.39 -1.24 3.63
C ASN A 238 -10.86 -0.78 5.02
N ASN A 239 -11.92 -1.35 5.60
CA ASN A 239 -12.42 -0.97 6.91
C ASN A 239 -11.96 -1.96 7.98
N ILE A 240 -11.68 -1.45 9.17
CA ILE A 240 -11.54 -2.28 10.37
C ILE A 240 -12.88 -2.99 10.61
N HIS A 241 -12.84 -4.32 10.70
CA HIS A 241 -14.04 -5.15 10.85
C HIS A 241 -13.70 -6.42 11.64
N GLY A 242 -14.72 -7.15 12.13
CA GLY A 242 -14.50 -8.39 12.85
C GLY A 242 -13.76 -8.20 14.18
N LYS A 243 -12.81 -9.06 14.50
CA LYS A 243 -12.06 -9.01 15.76
C LYS A 243 -10.70 -8.36 15.59
N GLY A 244 -10.34 -7.50 16.55
CA GLY A 244 -9.04 -6.87 16.54
C GLY A 244 -8.72 -6.04 17.76
N GLN A 245 -7.42 -5.78 17.94
CA GLN A 245 -6.88 -4.98 19.03
C GLN A 245 -6.42 -3.62 18.50
N TYR A 246 -6.87 -2.55 19.14
CA TYR A 246 -6.41 -1.19 18.91
C TYR A 246 -5.62 -0.68 20.12
N ILE A 247 -4.41 -0.21 19.89
CA ILE A 247 -3.55 0.43 20.89
C ILE A 247 -3.46 1.90 20.51
N PHE A 248 -4.01 2.77 21.35
CA PHE A 248 -3.97 4.22 21.17
C PHE A 248 -2.59 4.78 21.49
N ALA A 249 -2.25 5.93 20.92
CA ALA A 249 -0.99 6.61 21.18
C ALA A 249 -0.74 6.95 22.66
N ASP A 250 -1.82 7.16 23.43
CA ASP A 250 -1.77 7.44 24.87
C ASP A 250 -1.71 6.18 25.76
N GLY A 251 -1.59 4.99 25.16
CA GLY A 251 -1.45 3.72 25.84
C GLY A 251 -2.77 3.03 26.21
N ARG A 252 -3.92 3.64 25.94
CA ARG A 252 -5.22 2.93 26.03
C ARG A 252 -5.22 1.77 25.03
N LYS A 253 -6.00 0.73 25.35
CA LYS A 253 -6.15 -0.43 24.46
C LYS A 253 -7.62 -0.85 24.41
N TYR A 254 -8.05 -1.22 23.22
CA TYR A 254 -9.31 -1.93 23.00
C TYR A 254 -9.02 -3.27 22.34
N ASP A 255 -9.66 -4.31 22.84
CA ASP A 255 -9.62 -5.66 22.26
C ASP A 255 -11.05 -6.16 22.16
N GLY A 256 -11.56 -6.35 20.95
CA GLY A 256 -12.96 -6.69 20.77
C GLY A 256 -13.43 -6.67 19.32
N GLU A 257 -14.73 -6.53 19.17
CA GLU A 257 -15.42 -6.59 17.89
C GLU A 257 -15.55 -5.21 17.26
N TRP A 258 -15.51 -5.19 15.93
CA TRP A 258 -15.53 -4.00 15.09
C TRP A 258 -16.49 -4.16 13.93
N VAL A 259 -17.22 -3.13 13.60
CA VAL A 259 -18.03 -3.05 12.38
C VAL A 259 -17.80 -1.70 11.71
N ASN A 260 -17.23 -1.73 10.49
CA ASN A 260 -16.99 -0.54 9.68
C ASN A 260 -16.30 0.59 10.46
N ASN A 261 -15.13 0.29 11.03
CA ASN A 261 -14.28 1.20 11.82
C ASN A 261 -14.87 1.66 13.15
N LYS A 262 -15.92 1.01 13.65
CA LYS A 262 -16.54 1.33 14.94
C LYS A 262 -16.47 0.17 15.91
N LEU A 263 -16.32 0.48 17.20
CA LEU A 263 -16.45 -0.51 18.26
C LEU A 263 -17.90 -1.01 18.30
N GLU A 264 -18.07 -2.32 18.24
CA GLU A 264 -19.35 -3.01 18.23
C GLU A 264 -19.25 -4.32 19.01
N GLY A 265 -20.37 -4.89 19.43
CA GLY A 265 -20.39 -6.19 20.10
C GLY A 265 -19.61 -6.21 21.42
N GLN A 266 -18.95 -7.33 21.71
CA GLN A 266 -18.20 -7.53 22.94
C GLN A 266 -16.77 -7.00 22.85
N GLY A 267 -16.31 -6.30 23.90
CA GLY A 267 -14.95 -5.82 23.95
C GLY A 267 -14.42 -5.50 25.34
N VAL A 268 -13.11 -5.43 25.41
CA VAL A 268 -12.35 -5.05 26.60
C VAL A 268 -11.59 -3.77 26.31
N PHE A 269 -11.84 -2.73 27.10
CA PHE A 269 -11.11 -1.48 27.04
C PHE A 269 -10.29 -1.29 28.30
N THR A 270 -9.00 -1.03 28.17
CA THR A 270 -8.08 -0.78 29.28
C THR A 270 -7.43 0.58 29.17
N TRP A 271 -7.24 1.24 30.30
CA TRP A 271 -6.54 2.52 30.43
C TRP A 271 -5.19 2.35 31.11
N PRO A 272 -4.22 3.20 30.84
CA PRO A 272 -2.90 3.15 31.47
C PRO A 272 -2.93 3.30 33.00
N ASP A 273 -3.95 3.96 33.52
CA ASP A 273 -4.16 4.14 34.95
C ASP A 273 -4.75 2.91 35.69
N GLY A 274 -4.95 1.81 34.95
CA GLY A 274 -5.45 0.54 35.49
C GLY A 274 -6.97 0.38 35.44
N ARG A 275 -7.73 1.38 34.96
CA ARG A 275 -9.17 1.19 34.68
C ARG A 275 -9.37 0.15 33.59
N LYS A 276 -10.48 -0.59 33.70
CA LYS A 276 -10.87 -1.59 32.70
C LYS A 276 -12.38 -1.60 32.53
N TYR A 277 -12.83 -1.72 31.30
CA TYR A 277 -14.22 -2.02 30.97
C TYR A 277 -14.27 -3.31 30.15
N THR A 278 -15.23 -4.17 30.48
CA THR A 278 -15.53 -5.39 29.74
C THR A 278 -17.03 -5.45 29.53
N GLY A 279 -17.49 -5.49 28.28
CA GLY A 279 -18.93 -5.53 28.00
C GLY A 279 -19.27 -5.12 26.58
N ASP A 280 -20.56 -4.81 26.39
CA ASP A 280 -21.15 -4.48 25.09
C ASP A 280 -20.78 -3.09 24.63
N TYR A 281 -20.56 -2.98 23.31
CA TYR A 281 -20.38 -1.73 22.58
C TYR A 281 -21.38 -1.62 21.44
N LYS A 282 -21.81 -0.40 21.18
CA LYS A 282 -22.62 -0.05 20.00
C LYS A 282 -22.23 1.34 19.51
N ASN A 283 -21.81 1.43 18.23
CA ASN A 283 -21.38 2.68 17.62
C ASN A 283 -20.38 3.47 18.52
N ASP A 284 -19.28 2.85 18.91
CA ASP A 284 -18.18 3.41 19.74
C ASP A 284 -18.57 3.73 21.19
N LYS A 285 -19.75 3.34 21.63
CA LYS A 285 -20.23 3.63 22.97
C LYS A 285 -20.51 2.36 23.76
N LYS A 286 -20.20 2.39 25.07
CA LYS A 286 -20.65 1.34 25.97
C LYS A 286 -22.16 1.29 25.96
N GLU A 287 -22.72 0.12 25.72
CA GLU A 287 -24.16 -0.12 25.61
C GLU A 287 -24.48 -1.49 26.25
N GLY A 288 -25.74 -1.80 26.53
CA GLY A 288 -26.12 -3.11 27.05
C GLY A 288 -25.54 -3.41 28.43
N TYR A 289 -24.90 -4.57 28.61
CA TYR A 289 -24.36 -5.00 29.89
C TYR A 289 -22.83 -4.92 29.90
N GLY A 290 -22.26 -4.45 31.04
CA GLY A 290 -20.81 -4.40 31.16
C GLY A 290 -20.29 -4.21 32.59
N ILE A 291 -19.04 -4.55 32.77
CA ILE A 291 -18.30 -4.45 34.02
C ILE A 291 -17.24 -3.35 33.87
N PHE A 292 -17.24 -2.39 34.77
CA PHE A 292 -16.19 -1.40 34.90
C PHE A 292 -15.42 -1.61 36.19
N GLU A 293 -14.11 -1.69 36.10
CA GLU A 293 -13.19 -1.90 37.21
C GLU A 293 -12.31 -0.65 37.37
N TRP A 294 -12.20 -0.14 38.59
CA TRP A 294 -11.32 0.97 38.95
C TRP A 294 -10.03 0.45 39.60
N PRO A 295 -8.93 1.24 39.52
CA PRO A 295 -7.63 0.85 40.08
C PRO A 295 -7.66 0.61 41.60
N ASP A 296 -8.57 1.26 42.33
CA ASP A 296 -8.78 1.10 43.77
C ASP A 296 -9.59 -0.15 44.14
N GLY A 297 -9.84 -1.03 43.17
CA GLY A 297 -10.57 -2.29 43.37
C GLY A 297 -12.08 -2.16 43.34
N LYS A 298 -12.64 -0.95 43.26
CA LYS A 298 -14.08 -0.75 43.05
C LYS A 298 -14.50 -1.32 41.74
N LYS A 299 -15.77 -1.80 41.66
CA LYS A 299 -16.33 -2.33 40.40
C LYS A 299 -17.79 -1.91 40.29
N TYR A 300 -18.19 -1.72 39.05
CA TYR A 300 -19.60 -1.60 38.65
C TYR A 300 -19.91 -2.71 37.66
N ARG A 301 -21.00 -3.42 37.84
CA ARG A 301 -21.55 -4.34 36.85
C ARG A 301 -23.02 -4.05 36.65
N GLY A 302 -23.47 -3.89 35.43
CA GLY A 302 -24.86 -3.53 35.14
C GLY A 302 -25.06 -2.96 33.75
N GLU A 303 -26.18 -2.28 33.59
CA GLU A 303 -26.62 -1.71 32.32
C GLU A 303 -25.86 -0.43 31.99
N TRP A 304 -25.57 -0.27 30.68
CA TRP A 304 -24.93 0.89 30.08
C TRP A 304 -25.80 1.44 28.94
N LYS A 305 -25.87 2.74 28.81
CA LYS A 305 -26.56 3.40 27.72
C LYS A 305 -25.81 4.66 27.28
N ASN A 306 -25.48 4.74 25.98
CA ASN A 306 -24.75 5.87 25.41
C ASN A 306 -23.45 6.19 26.18
N GLY A 307 -22.67 5.17 26.56
CA GLY A 307 -21.39 5.28 27.27
C GLY A 307 -21.48 5.54 28.76
N LYS A 308 -22.68 5.59 29.35
CA LYS A 308 -22.91 5.90 30.76
C LYS A 308 -23.65 4.76 31.47
N GLN A 309 -23.36 4.59 32.75
CA GLN A 309 -24.12 3.69 33.64
C GLN A 309 -25.60 4.06 33.59
N HIS A 310 -26.47 3.09 33.40
CA HIS A 310 -27.91 3.26 33.28
C HIS A 310 -28.65 2.06 33.84
N GLY A 311 -29.94 2.20 34.15
CA GLY A 311 -30.75 1.08 34.59
C GLY A 311 -30.27 0.44 35.89
N ASN A 312 -30.46 -0.87 35.99
CA ASN A 312 -30.08 -1.64 37.15
C ASN A 312 -28.60 -2.01 37.11
N GLY A 313 -27.97 -1.99 38.27
CA GLY A 313 -26.58 -2.40 38.39
C GLY A 313 -26.17 -2.69 39.83
N GLU A 314 -24.97 -3.17 39.98
CA GLU A 314 -24.35 -3.47 41.25
C GLU A 314 -23.00 -2.79 41.37
N TYR A 315 -22.73 -2.26 42.52
CA TYR A 315 -21.47 -1.60 42.83
C TYR A 315 -20.74 -2.36 43.96
N TYR A 316 -19.48 -2.70 43.69
CA TYR A 316 -18.61 -3.35 44.66
C TYR A 316 -17.75 -2.34 45.41
N ASN A 317 -17.74 -2.44 46.75
CA ASN A 317 -16.84 -1.69 47.60
C ASN A 317 -15.77 -2.65 48.16
N PRO A 318 -14.50 -2.52 47.82
CA PRO A 318 -13.45 -3.42 48.31
C PRO A 318 -13.17 -3.29 49.78
N ASP A 319 -13.31 -2.10 50.40
CA ASP A 319 -13.06 -1.88 51.83
C ASP A 319 -14.06 -2.64 52.69
N LEU A 320 -15.26 -2.79 52.22
CA LEU A 320 -16.34 -3.49 52.90
C LEU A 320 -16.55 -4.92 52.40
N ASN A 321 -15.90 -5.27 51.28
CA ASN A 321 -16.06 -6.54 50.57
C ASN A 321 -17.54 -6.88 50.26
N ILE A 322 -18.31 -5.88 49.84
CA ILE A 322 -19.75 -6.03 49.56
C ILE A 322 -20.15 -5.50 48.22
N TRP A 323 -21.18 -6.13 47.66
CA TRP A 323 -21.91 -5.64 46.50
C TRP A 323 -23.21 -4.98 46.95
N LYS A 324 -23.54 -3.79 46.39
CA LYS A 324 -24.81 -3.10 46.62
C LYS A 324 -25.55 -2.91 45.34
N ARG A 325 -26.82 -3.28 45.27
CA ARG A 325 -27.67 -3.04 44.11
C ARG A 325 -28.16 -1.59 44.09
N GLY A 326 -28.29 -1.03 42.93
CA GLY A 326 -28.78 0.32 42.73
C GLY A 326 -29.39 0.55 41.37
N TYR A 327 -29.94 1.74 41.20
CA TYR A 327 -30.49 2.24 39.91
C TYR A 327 -29.73 3.47 39.48
N TRP A 328 -29.26 3.49 38.21
CA TRP A 328 -28.49 4.57 37.62
C TRP A 328 -29.25 5.24 36.46
N GLU A 329 -29.02 6.50 36.28
CA GLU A 329 -29.52 7.27 35.15
C GLU A 329 -28.48 8.27 34.71
N HIS A 330 -28.09 8.22 33.41
CA HIS A 330 -27.09 9.07 32.81
C HIS A 330 -25.77 9.16 33.58
N GLY A 331 -25.31 8.02 34.14
CA GLY A 331 -24.06 7.91 34.89
C GLY A 331 -24.15 8.31 36.36
N LYS A 332 -25.32 8.68 36.84
CA LYS A 332 -25.54 9.05 38.27
C LYS A 332 -26.42 8.01 38.95
N ARG A 333 -25.96 7.52 40.09
CA ARG A 333 -26.80 6.65 40.94
C ARG A 333 -27.97 7.49 41.51
N LYS A 334 -29.16 7.01 41.30
CA LYS A 334 -30.40 7.62 41.80
C LYS A 334 -30.82 7.07 43.16
N LYS A 335 -30.71 5.76 43.31
CA LYS A 335 -31.06 5.10 44.56
C LYS A 335 -30.32 3.77 44.74
N TRP A 336 -30.21 3.32 45.97
CA TRP A 336 -29.92 1.95 46.30
C TRP A 336 -31.22 1.15 46.27
N ILE A 337 -31.11 -0.12 45.87
CA ILE A 337 -32.18 -1.10 45.86
C ILE A 337 -31.80 -2.14 46.94
N GLU A 338 -32.66 -2.41 47.86
CA GLU A 338 -32.44 -3.43 48.90
C GLU A 338 -32.42 -4.83 48.30
#